data_62e3a8ad7a041e79a6df6a746a20f547
#
_entry.id   62e3a8ad7a041e79a6df6a746a20f547
#
_cell.length_a   1.000
_cell.length_b   1.000
_cell.length_c   1.000
_cell.angle_alpha   90.00
_cell.angle_beta   90.00
_cell.angle_gamma   90.00
#
_symmetry.space_group_name_H-M   'P 1'
#
loop_
_entity.id
_entity.type
_entity.pdbx_description
1 polymer ?
#
loop_
_entity_poly.entity_id
_entity_poly.type
_entity_poly.pdbx_seq_one_letter_code
_entity_poly.pdbx_strand_id
1 'polypeptide(L)'
;MENITNITFDKRNYRRHDEKNKRVIRKSLEELGAGRSVVIDKEGALIAGNGVYEQAQKLKMPVRVVETDGSELVVVKRTDLATGDEKRKRLALADNVASDLSDFDNDLLQEDFTIEELGDWGLEFENNDMSNVDEEDEQVQKDEHVEKLLNEAMRQYIAEYARMIDYCMQADFGSFLPDGRSVGYAKLQYIKAKFYGSKYDGKNSYIFTPQQYMCRSRKGSSYYDQMQSIIAGGNAGVAGFRTMTRDGNLNGSIGSYYRVAAGAGTADFPPMVAREIFKNYYHGGRVLDPCHGWGGRLIGAMLADVQEYVGVDPSPVAHAGVVRIYDAFKEYQDTKVTLIAQPFEDCKWKDGEFDFAFTCPPYFDVEKYEGEDTSTKRYPKFEQWCESFYRPLIVNTMRALKDDGLFCIVVGSQLYPLNDRLNQICAENGYKVSKIDMQIITKGGLHDTEDDKIDSLFIIKKQ
;
A
#
# COMPACT_ATOMS: atom_id res chain seq x y z
N MET A 1 -18.00 -49.25 7.02
CA MET A 1 -17.72 -47.80 6.99
C MET A 1 -18.41 -47.25 8.24
N GLU A 2 -17.65 -47.07 9.29
CA GLU A 2 -18.15 -46.40 10.49
C GLU A 2 -18.33 -44.93 10.13
N ASN A 3 -19.57 -44.43 10.31
CA ASN A 3 -19.84 -43.01 10.23
C ASN A 3 -19.16 -42.33 11.43
N ILE A 4 -18.00 -41.73 11.27
CA ILE A 4 -17.45 -40.82 12.27
C ILE A 4 -18.41 -39.58 12.25
N THR A 5 -19.42 -39.63 13.12
CA THR A 5 -20.46 -38.63 13.21
C THR A 5 -20.11 -37.47 14.15
N ASN A 6 -18.95 -37.50 14.82
CA ASN A 6 -18.54 -36.50 15.82
C ASN A 6 -17.15 -35.90 15.50
N ILE A 7 -17.09 -35.06 14.47
CA ILE A 7 -15.94 -34.18 14.31
C ILE A 7 -16.11 -33.00 15.28
N THR A 8 -15.13 -32.77 16.12
CA THR A 8 -15.12 -31.71 17.14
C THR A 8 -14.12 -30.63 16.76
N PHE A 9 -14.43 -29.38 17.14
CA PHE A 9 -13.49 -28.27 16.93
C PHE A 9 -12.31 -28.39 17.90
N ASP A 10 -11.13 -28.04 17.39
CA ASP A 10 -9.97 -27.85 18.25
C ASP A 10 -10.19 -26.66 19.17
N LYS A 11 -10.07 -26.87 20.47
CA LYS A 11 -10.17 -25.81 21.49
C LYS A 11 -8.95 -24.89 21.49
N ARG A 12 -7.81 -25.38 20.96
CA ARG A 12 -6.52 -24.68 20.86
C ARG A 12 -6.18 -24.37 19.41
N ASN A 13 -7.15 -23.92 18.62
CA ASN A 13 -6.91 -23.53 17.24
C ASN A 13 -5.97 -22.33 17.14
N TYR A 14 -4.75 -22.53 16.65
CA TYR A 14 -3.72 -21.51 16.49
C TYR A 14 -4.03 -20.46 15.40
N ARG A 15 -5.15 -20.59 14.68
CA ARG A 15 -5.58 -19.63 13.66
C ARG A 15 -6.89 -18.96 14.04
N ARG A 16 -6.88 -17.63 14.10
CA ARG A 16 -8.07 -16.80 14.29
C ARG A 16 -8.71 -16.52 12.93
N HIS A 17 -10.02 -16.69 12.86
CA HIS A 17 -10.83 -16.41 11.67
C HIS A 17 -11.84 -15.30 11.98
N ASP A 18 -11.58 -14.10 11.41
CA ASP A 18 -12.52 -12.99 11.49
C ASP A 18 -13.75 -13.21 10.60
N GLU A 19 -14.76 -12.36 10.70
CA GLU A 19 -15.99 -12.46 9.92
C GLU A 19 -15.77 -12.32 8.41
N LYS A 20 -14.71 -11.60 8.00
CA LYS A 20 -14.33 -11.44 6.60
C LYS A 20 -13.76 -12.74 6.05
N ASN A 21 -12.86 -13.37 6.78
CA ASN A 21 -12.28 -14.66 6.43
C ASN A 21 -13.38 -15.73 6.33
N LYS A 22 -14.26 -15.82 7.33
CA LYS A 22 -15.41 -16.75 7.34
C LYS A 22 -16.34 -16.55 6.12
N ARG A 23 -16.56 -15.30 5.70
CA ARG A 23 -17.37 -14.98 4.51
C ARG A 23 -16.71 -15.46 3.23
N VAL A 24 -15.39 -15.26 3.08
CA VAL A 24 -14.63 -15.74 1.91
C VAL A 24 -14.66 -17.26 1.82
N ILE A 25 -14.41 -17.95 2.93
CA ILE A 25 -14.50 -19.42 3.00
C ILE A 25 -15.89 -19.89 2.62
N ARG A 26 -16.92 -19.30 3.20
CA ARG A 26 -18.32 -19.68 2.92
C ARG A 26 -18.67 -19.48 1.45
N LYS A 27 -18.35 -18.33 0.87
CA LYS A 27 -18.57 -18.03 -0.55
C LYS A 27 -17.85 -19.04 -1.45
N SER A 28 -16.60 -19.38 -1.11
CA SER A 28 -15.83 -20.38 -1.87
C SER A 28 -16.53 -21.76 -1.83
N LEU A 29 -17.00 -22.20 -0.67
CA LEU A 29 -17.69 -23.47 -0.54
C LEU A 29 -19.03 -23.49 -1.31
N GLU A 30 -19.81 -22.42 -1.26
CA GLU A 30 -21.10 -22.29 -1.96
C GLU A 30 -20.94 -22.27 -3.49
N GLU A 31 -20.03 -21.46 -4.02
CA GLU A 31 -19.91 -21.23 -5.46
C GLU A 31 -18.97 -22.24 -6.14
N LEU A 32 -17.89 -22.64 -5.46
CA LEU A 32 -16.80 -23.40 -6.06
C LEU A 32 -16.70 -24.84 -5.53
N GLY A 33 -17.33 -25.11 -4.39
CA GLY A 33 -17.25 -26.40 -3.67
C GLY A 33 -15.99 -26.55 -2.85
N ALA A 34 -15.82 -27.66 -2.16
CA ALA A 34 -14.67 -27.93 -1.30
C ALA A 34 -13.37 -28.00 -2.12
N GLY A 35 -12.44 -27.08 -1.85
CA GLY A 35 -11.14 -26.96 -2.52
C GLY A 35 -10.02 -27.66 -1.78
N ARG A 36 -10.10 -27.74 -0.45
CA ARG A 36 -9.12 -28.41 0.42
C ARG A 36 -9.81 -29.38 1.38
N SER A 37 -9.03 -30.34 1.87
CA SER A 37 -9.44 -31.24 2.96
C SER A 37 -9.21 -30.58 4.33
N VAL A 38 -9.86 -31.11 5.34
CA VAL A 38 -9.57 -30.85 6.76
C VAL A 38 -8.90 -32.09 7.34
N VAL A 39 -8.10 -31.92 8.40
CA VAL A 39 -7.41 -33.02 9.07
C VAL A 39 -7.97 -33.16 10.48
N ILE A 40 -8.28 -34.38 10.88
CA ILE A 40 -8.71 -34.73 12.24
C ILE A 40 -7.79 -35.78 12.83
N ASP A 41 -7.70 -35.84 14.16
CA ASP A 41 -7.01 -36.88 14.87
C ASP A 41 -7.85 -38.17 14.95
N LYS A 42 -7.34 -39.18 15.59
CA LYS A 42 -8.02 -40.48 15.76
C LYS A 42 -9.26 -40.39 16.67
N GLU A 43 -9.38 -39.38 17.51
CA GLU A 43 -10.53 -39.08 18.36
C GLU A 43 -11.59 -38.21 17.67
N GLY A 44 -11.29 -37.69 16.47
CA GLY A 44 -12.18 -36.84 15.68
C GLY A 44 -12.06 -35.36 15.95
N ALA A 45 -11.02 -34.91 16.66
CA ALA A 45 -10.76 -33.49 16.85
C ALA A 45 -10.01 -32.91 15.64
N LEU A 46 -10.37 -31.68 15.23
CA LEU A 46 -9.74 -31.00 14.11
C LEU A 46 -8.31 -30.60 14.46
N ILE A 47 -7.35 -31.06 13.64
CA ILE A 47 -5.94 -30.59 13.65
C ILE A 47 -5.79 -29.39 12.71
N ALA A 48 -6.45 -29.44 11.54
CA ALA A 48 -6.37 -28.38 10.55
C ALA A 48 -7.70 -28.16 9.81
N GLY A 49 -8.02 -26.90 9.48
CA GLY A 49 -9.19 -26.54 8.70
C GLY A 49 -10.43 -26.20 9.52
N ASN A 50 -10.27 -25.75 10.76
CA ASN A 50 -11.39 -25.34 11.65
C ASN A 50 -12.36 -24.37 10.95
N GLY A 51 -11.87 -23.28 10.31
CA GLY A 51 -12.70 -22.31 9.61
C GLY A 51 -13.47 -22.93 8.42
N VAL A 52 -12.82 -23.84 7.68
CA VAL A 52 -13.48 -24.54 6.55
C VAL A 52 -14.58 -25.46 7.05
N TYR A 53 -14.31 -26.24 8.08
CA TYR A 53 -15.29 -27.17 8.64
C TYR A 53 -16.48 -26.43 9.26
N GLU A 54 -16.25 -25.32 9.96
CA GLU A 54 -17.30 -24.47 10.51
C GLU A 54 -18.28 -24.00 9.43
N GLN A 55 -17.78 -23.51 8.31
CA GLN A 55 -18.63 -23.03 7.22
C GLN A 55 -19.28 -24.19 6.45
N ALA A 56 -18.58 -25.30 6.23
CA ALA A 56 -19.14 -26.49 5.60
C ALA A 56 -20.30 -27.08 6.42
N GLN A 57 -20.19 -27.09 7.75
CA GLN A 57 -21.22 -27.52 8.67
C GLN A 57 -22.48 -26.62 8.59
N LYS A 58 -22.28 -25.28 8.56
CA LYS A 58 -23.38 -24.30 8.37
C LYS A 58 -24.10 -24.51 7.03
N LEU A 59 -23.38 -24.91 6.00
CA LEU A 59 -23.90 -25.20 4.65
C LEU A 59 -24.46 -26.63 4.54
N LYS A 60 -24.38 -27.45 5.60
CA LYS A 60 -24.79 -28.85 5.59
C LYS A 60 -24.16 -29.69 4.47
N MET A 61 -22.89 -29.40 4.17
CA MET A 61 -22.17 -30.13 3.14
C MET A 61 -21.91 -31.59 3.59
N PRO A 62 -22.03 -32.58 2.68
CA PRO A 62 -21.70 -33.96 3.00
C PRO A 62 -20.20 -34.10 3.25
N VAL A 63 -19.82 -34.88 4.27
CA VAL A 63 -18.45 -35.15 4.66
C VAL A 63 -18.08 -36.58 4.26
N ARG A 64 -16.88 -36.76 3.69
CA ARG A 64 -16.25 -38.05 3.42
C ARG A 64 -14.95 -38.12 4.20
N VAL A 65 -14.80 -39.11 5.03
CA VAL A 65 -13.54 -39.38 5.78
C VAL A 65 -12.68 -40.35 5.01
N VAL A 66 -11.39 -40.08 4.95
CA VAL A 66 -10.34 -40.98 4.44
C VAL A 66 -9.35 -41.17 5.57
N GLU A 67 -9.15 -42.43 5.98
CA GLU A 67 -8.22 -42.81 7.04
C GLU A 67 -6.82 -43.01 6.48
N THR A 68 -5.79 -42.51 7.14
CA THR A 68 -4.38 -42.66 6.81
C THR A 68 -3.58 -42.60 8.11
N ASP A 69 -2.41 -43.24 8.11
CA ASP A 69 -1.44 -43.20 9.22
C ASP A 69 -0.39 -42.08 9.02
N GLY A 70 -0.57 -41.22 7.99
CA GLY A 70 0.35 -40.14 7.67
C GLY A 70 1.58 -40.56 6.87
N SER A 71 1.72 -41.83 6.50
CA SER A 71 2.86 -42.33 5.70
C SER A 71 2.71 -42.03 4.20
N GLU A 72 1.53 -41.59 3.76
CA GLU A 72 1.22 -41.26 2.38
C GLU A 72 0.57 -39.87 2.24
N LEU A 73 0.79 -39.25 1.09
CA LEU A 73 0.11 -37.99 0.73
C LEU A 73 -1.29 -38.25 0.17
N VAL A 74 -2.33 -37.81 0.84
CA VAL A 74 -3.71 -37.87 0.32
C VAL A 74 -3.97 -36.72 -0.65
N VAL A 75 -4.23 -37.07 -1.91
CA VAL A 75 -4.54 -36.10 -2.97
C VAL A 75 -6.03 -36.09 -3.28
N VAL A 76 -6.66 -34.92 -3.13
CA VAL A 76 -8.06 -34.71 -3.53
C VAL A 76 -8.12 -34.29 -5.00
N LYS A 77 -8.57 -35.21 -5.89
CA LYS A 77 -8.74 -34.92 -7.30
C LYS A 77 -10.16 -34.45 -7.59
N ARG A 78 -10.30 -33.17 -8.00
CA ARG A 78 -11.56 -32.57 -8.44
C ARG A 78 -11.86 -33.01 -9.88
N THR A 79 -12.78 -33.94 -10.06
CA THR A 79 -13.15 -34.48 -11.37
C THR A 79 -14.06 -33.56 -12.18
N ASP A 80 -14.61 -32.52 -11.56
CA ASP A 80 -15.49 -31.52 -12.14
C ASP A 80 -14.75 -30.27 -12.66
N LEU A 81 -13.39 -30.20 -12.57
CA LEU A 81 -12.59 -29.05 -12.97
C LEU A 81 -11.50 -29.44 -13.95
N ALA A 82 -11.44 -28.74 -15.10
CA ALA A 82 -10.33 -28.83 -16.05
C ALA A 82 -9.30 -27.71 -15.83
N THR A 83 -8.09 -27.87 -16.37
CA THR A 83 -6.97 -26.95 -16.17
C THR A 83 -7.27 -25.49 -16.62
N GLY A 84 -8.06 -25.32 -17.68
CA GLY A 84 -8.44 -24.01 -18.23
C GLY A 84 -9.66 -23.34 -17.60
N ASP A 85 -10.38 -24.04 -16.72
CA ASP A 85 -11.67 -23.57 -16.22
C ASP A 85 -11.57 -22.31 -15.35
N GLU A 86 -12.48 -21.36 -15.56
CA GLU A 86 -12.60 -20.16 -14.71
C GLU A 86 -12.93 -20.53 -13.25
N LYS A 87 -13.74 -21.56 -13.04
CA LYS A 87 -14.06 -22.08 -11.69
C LYS A 87 -12.80 -22.57 -10.98
N ARG A 88 -11.85 -23.21 -11.69
CA ARG A 88 -10.55 -23.64 -11.15
C ARG A 88 -9.69 -22.44 -10.75
N LYS A 89 -9.62 -21.40 -11.60
CA LYS A 89 -8.86 -20.17 -11.31
C LYS A 89 -9.40 -19.46 -10.06
N ARG A 90 -10.74 -19.36 -9.97
CA ARG A 90 -11.40 -18.77 -8.79
C ARG A 90 -11.16 -19.58 -7.52
N LEU A 91 -11.16 -20.92 -7.61
CA LEU A 91 -10.88 -21.78 -6.48
C LEU A 91 -9.45 -21.59 -5.97
N ALA A 92 -8.46 -21.52 -6.86
CA ALA A 92 -7.07 -21.25 -6.50
C ALA A 92 -6.91 -19.86 -5.84
N LEU A 93 -7.59 -18.84 -6.37
CA LEU A 93 -7.61 -17.50 -5.76
C LEU A 93 -8.26 -17.52 -4.37
N ALA A 94 -9.42 -18.14 -4.21
CA ALA A 94 -10.15 -18.20 -2.94
C ALA A 94 -9.36 -18.94 -1.86
N ASP A 95 -8.62 -19.97 -2.25
CA ASP A 95 -7.75 -20.74 -1.34
C ASP A 95 -6.62 -19.88 -0.78
N ASN A 96 -5.91 -19.13 -1.64
CA ASN A 96 -4.85 -18.22 -1.23
C ASN A 96 -5.39 -17.06 -0.36
N VAL A 97 -6.48 -16.42 -0.80
CA VAL A 97 -7.11 -15.31 -0.05
C VAL A 97 -7.59 -15.77 1.33
N ALA A 98 -8.17 -16.95 1.45
CA ALA A 98 -8.60 -17.49 2.74
C ALA A 98 -7.42 -17.76 3.69
N SER A 99 -6.27 -18.13 3.14
CA SER A 99 -5.03 -18.30 3.93
C SER A 99 -4.47 -16.96 4.39
N ASP A 100 -4.43 -15.96 3.49
CA ASP A 100 -3.87 -14.63 3.76
C ASP A 100 -4.72 -13.80 4.74
N LEU A 101 -6.03 -14.10 4.85
CA LEU A 101 -6.95 -13.43 5.76
C LEU A 101 -7.04 -14.06 7.15
N SER A 102 -6.27 -15.11 7.43
CA SER A 102 -6.24 -15.74 8.74
C SER A 102 -4.95 -15.39 9.47
N ASP A 103 -5.07 -14.93 10.70
CA ASP A 103 -3.94 -14.59 11.55
C ASP A 103 -3.61 -15.71 12.53
N PHE A 104 -2.34 -15.81 12.94
CA PHE A 104 -1.95 -16.70 14.02
C PHE A 104 -2.35 -16.13 15.38
N ASP A 105 -2.76 -16.99 16.28
CA ASP A 105 -2.91 -16.69 17.68
C ASP A 105 -1.54 -16.82 18.37
N ASN A 106 -0.82 -15.70 18.41
CA ASN A 106 0.57 -15.68 18.89
C ASN A 106 0.68 -16.05 20.38
N ASP A 107 -0.33 -15.69 21.17
CA ASP A 107 -0.35 -16.02 22.60
C ASP A 107 -0.44 -17.54 22.78
N LEU A 108 -1.35 -18.16 22.06
CA LEU A 108 -1.56 -19.61 22.12
C LEU A 108 -0.37 -20.39 21.56
N LEU A 109 0.30 -19.86 20.52
CA LEU A 109 1.51 -20.48 19.97
C LEU A 109 2.67 -20.46 20.98
N GLN A 110 2.87 -19.35 21.68
CA GLN A 110 3.93 -19.23 22.70
C GLN A 110 3.64 -20.03 23.98
N GLU A 111 2.38 -20.36 24.26
CA GLU A 111 2.04 -21.30 25.34
C GLU A 111 2.43 -22.74 25.04
N ASP A 112 2.33 -23.18 23.77
CA ASP A 112 2.52 -24.58 23.40
C ASP A 112 3.90 -24.88 22.82
N PHE A 113 4.62 -23.87 22.30
CA PHE A 113 5.89 -24.01 21.60
C PHE A 113 6.93 -23.02 22.10
N THR A 114 8.17 -23.41 22.14
CA THR A 114 9.27 -22.49 22.40
C THR A 114 9.54 -21.60 21.18
N ILE A 115 10.16 -20.45 21.41
CA ILE A 115 10.54 -19.53 20.32
C ILE A 115 11.49 -20.21 19.31
N GLU A 116 12.37 -21.09 19.79
CA GLU A 116 13.29 -21.84 18.94
C GLU A 116 12.53 -22.82 18.02
N GLU A 117 11.56 -23.56 18.55
CA GLU A 117 10.69 -24.45 17.76
C GLU A 117 9.85 -23.68 16.75
N LEU A 118 9.31 -22.51 17.12
CA LEU A 118 8.55 -21.64 16.20
C LEU A 118 9.46 -21.08 15.11
N GLY A 119 10.71 -20.74 15.44
CA GLY A 119 11.73 -20.31 14.48
C GLY A 119 12.08 -21.39 13.45
N ASP A 120 12.20 -22.65 13.86
CA ASP A 120 12.44 -23.79 12.97
C ASP A 120 11.31 -23.97 11.94
N TRP A 121 10.08 -23.56 12.29
CA TRP A 121 8.91 -23.54 11.40
C TRP A 121 8.77 -22.23 10.60
N GLY A 122 9.75 -21.31 10.70
CA GLY A 122 9.76 -20.03 9.97
C GLY A 122 8.83 -18.97 10.56
N LEU A 123 8.43 -19.11 11.81
CA LEU A 123 7.69 -18.10 12.56
C LEU A 123 8.69 -17.30 13.40
N GLU A 124 8.97 -16.06 12.98
CA GLU A 124 9.84 -15.15 13.73
C GLU A 124 9.03 -14.42 14.81
N PHE A 125 9.37 -14.70 16.06
CA PHE A 125 8.87 -13.97 17.23
C PHE A 125 10.02 -13.16 17.82
N GLU A 126 9.84 -11.84 17.94
CA GLU A 126 10.79 -11.03 18.69
C GLU A 126 10.73 -11.40 20.17
N ASN A 127 11.90 -11.72 20.75
CA ASN A 127 12.04 -12.00 22.16
C ASN A 127 11.65 -10.76 23.00
N ASN A 128 10.42 -10.67 23.41
CA ASN A 128 10.03 -9.86 24.55
C ASN A 128 10.09 -10.72 25.80
N ASP A 129 11.27 -10.74 26.41
CA ASP A 129 11.50 -11.36 27.71
C ASP A 129 10.74 -10.57 28.78
N MET A 130 9.47 -10.89 28.95
CA MET A 130 8.63 -10.48 30.07
C MET A 130 8.00 -11.74 30.68
N SER A 131 8.87 -12.65 31.18
CA SER A 131 8.43 -13.72 32.07
C SER A 131 8.19 -13.16 33.46
N ASN A 132 7.01 -13.38 33.95
CA ASN A 132 6.44 -13.22 35.28
C ASN A 132 5.51 -12.01 35.47
N VAL A 133 4.24 -12.23 35.15
CA VAL A 133 3.15 -11.68 35.96
C VAL A 133 2.13 -12.77 36.16
N ASP A 134 1.96 -13.16 37.41
CA ASP A 134 0.95 -14.12 37.86
C ASP A 134 -0.45 -13.67 37.51
N GLU A 135 -1.25 -14.62 37.00
CA GLU A 135 -2.69 -14.48 36.82
C GLU A 135 -3.37 -14.33 38.19
N GLU A 136 -3.78 -13.11 38.52
CA GLU A 136 -4.97 -12.88 39.36
C GLU A 136 -5.45 -11.44 39.17
N ASP A 137 -6.74 -11.33 38.92
CA ASP A 137 -7.64 -10.17 38.95
C ASP A 137 -7.98 -9.46 37.62
N GLU A 138 -9.11 -9.88 37.10
CA GLU A 138 -10.00 -9.11 36.26
C GLU A 138 -10.39 -7.76 36.88
N GLN A 139 -10.19 -6.71 36.12
CA GLN A 139 -10.34 -5.29 36.38
C GLN A 139 -9.07 -4.59 36.83
N VAL A 140 -8.10 -4.58 35.95
CA VAL A 140 -7.04 -3.57 36.03
C VAL A 140 -7.69 -2.20 35.84
N GLN A 141 -8.05 -1.53 36.92
CA GLN A 141 -8.09 -0.07 36.93
C GLN A 141 -6.77 0.37 36.29
N LYS A 142 -6.85 1.05 35.15
CA LYS A 142 -5.67 1.52 34.42
C LYS A 142 -4.79 2.25 35.41
N ASP A 143 -3.69 1.64 35.80
CA ASP A 143 -2.74 2.25 36.71
C ASP A 143 -2.23 3.50 36.03
N GLU A 144 -2.62 4.67 36.54
CA GLU A 144 -2.21 5.99 36.04
C GLU A 144 -0.68 6.07 35.88
N HIS A 145 0.04 5.32 36.72
CA HIS A 145 1.48 5.24 36.69
C HIS A 145 1.97 4.53 35.41
N VAL A 146 1.39 3.38 35.04
CA VAL A 146 1.75 2.63 33.84
C VAL A 146 1.39 3.45 32.58
N GLU A 147 0.23 4.11 32.58
CA GLU A 147 -0.16 4.98 31.47
C GLU A 147 0.81 6.16 31.30
N LYS A 148 1.30 6.71 32.40
CA LYS A 148 2.33 7.76 32.39
C LYS A 148 3.66 7.28 31.83
N LEU A 149 4.12 6.10 32.22
CA LEU A 149 5.37 5.49 31.70
C LEU A 149 5.27 5.21 30.20
N LEU A 150 4.14 4.65 29.73
CA LEU A 150 3.89 4.41 28.32
C LEU A 150 3.88 5.71 27.49
N ASN A 151 3.23 6.75 28.01
CA ASN A 151 3.20 8.06 27.35
C ASN A 151 4.60 8.69 27.28
N GLU A 152 5.43 8.50 28.29
CA GLU A 152 6.79 9.03 28.35
C GLU A 152 7.71 8.30 27.35
N ALA A 153 7.65 6.97 27.33
CA ALA A 153 8.38 6.14 26.36
C ALA A 153 7.96 6.45 24.92
N MET A 154 6.67 6.65 24.67
CA MET A 154 6.16 7.05 23.37
C MET A 154 6.70 8.41 22.94
N ARG A 155 6.69 9.40 23.81
CA ARG A 155 7.23 10.74 23.50
C ARG A 155 8.72 10.69 23.17
N GLN A 156 9.48 9.87 23.90
CA GLN A 156 10.90 9.66 23.60
C GLN A 156 11.09 9.06 22.20
N TYR A 157 10.35 7.99 21.86
CA TYR A 157 10.43 7.35 20.57
C TYR A 157 10.03 8.29 19.42
N ILE A 158 8.98 9.10 19.61
CA ILE A 158 8.57 10.11 18.63
C ILE A 158 9.61 11.20 18.45
N ALA A 159 10.26 11.63 19.56
CA ALA A 159 11.33 12.60 19.50
C ALA A 159 12.57 12.07 18.74
N GLU A 160 12.88 10.79 18.89
CA GLU A 160 13.92 10.11 18.11
C GLU A 160 13.57 10.06 16.63
N TYR A 161 12.33 9.71 16.31
CA TYR A 161 11.84 9.69 14.93
C TYR A 161 11.89 11.08 14.27
N ALA A 162 11.45 12.13 14.98
CA ALA A 162 11.52 13.50 14.49
C ALA A 162 12.97 13.95 14.23
N ARG A 163 13.89 13.63 15.14
CA ARG A 163 15.33 13.90 14.93
C ARG A 163 15.90 13.17 13.72
N MET A 164 15.47 11.94 13.46
CA MET A 164 15.88 11.20 12.26
C MET A 164 15.35 11.82 10.97
N ILE A 165 14.11 12.36 10.99
CA ILE A 165 13.57 13.11 9.86
C ILE A 165 14.39 14.39 9.65
N ASP A 166 14.66 15.16 10.70
CA ASP A 166 15.50 16.36 10.62
C ASP A 166 16.91 16.07 10.04
N TYR A 167 17.51 14.96 10.46
CA TYR A 167 18.78 14.49 9.97
C TYR A 167 18.71 14.13 8.46
N CYS A 168 17.69 13.41 8.04
CA CYS A 168 17.47 13.12 6.62
C CYS A 168 17.23 14.40 5.80
N MET A 169 16.52 15.40 6.35
CA MET A 169 16.32 16.68 5.67
C MET A 169 17.59 17.48 5.47
N GLN A 170 18.60 17.32 6.34
CA GLN A 170 19.92 17.95 6.23
C GLN A 170 20.85 17.28 5.20
N ALA A 171 20.33 16.33 4.42
CA ALA A 171 21.00 15.66 3.31
C ALA A 171 22.03 14.58 3.70
N ASP A 172 22.04 14.07 4.90
CA ASP A 172 22.80 12.87 5.24
C ASP A 172 21.93 11.60 5.17
N PHE A 173 21.89 10.98 3.99
CA PHE A 173 21.06 9.82 3.66
C PHE A 173 21.67 8.47 4.02
N GLY A 174 22.76 8.43 4.76
CA GLY A 174 23.38 7.20 5.26
C GLY A 174 22.66 6.60 6.47
N SER A 175 21.73 7.34 7.06
CA SER A 175 20.97 6.95 8.24
C SER A 175 19.76 6.10 7.92
N PHE A 176 19.18 5.51 8.93
CA PHE A 176 17.91 4.79 8.85
C PHE A 176 16.87 5.45 9.76
N LEU A 177 15.61 5.31 9.38
CA LEU A 177 14.48 5.74 10.20
C LEU A 177 14.27 4.76 11.37
N PRO A 178 13.66 5.19 12.50
CA PRO A 178 13.43 4.35 13.68
C PRO A 178 12.64 3.07 13.41
N ASP A 179 11.87 3.02 12.32
CA ASP A 179 11.14 1.82 11.87
C ASP A 179 12.00 0.88 10.99
N GLY A 180 13.32 0.99 11.05
CA GLY A 180 14.27 0.15 10.34
C GLY A 180 14.47 0.48 8.85
N ARG A 181 13.75 1.45 8.30
CA ARG A 181 13.96 1.86 6.90
C ARG A 181 15.28 2.59 6.76
N SER A 182 16.09 2.12 5.81
CA SER A 182 17.39 2.68 5.46
C SER A 182 17.57 2.69 3.95
N VAL A 183 18.59 3.40 3.47
CA VAL A 183 18.97 3.35 2.05
C VAL A 183 19.26 1.93 1.60
N GLY A 184 19.97 1.15 2.41
CA GLY A 184 20.26 -0.26 2.14
C GLY A 184 18.99 -1.12 2.08
N TYR A 185 18.06 -0.91 3.00
CA TYR A 185 16.77 -1.60 3.01
C TYR A 185 15.94 -1.23 1.76
N ALA A 186 15.87 0.06 1.40
CA ALA A 186 15.17 0.50 0.19
C ALA A 186 15.77 -0.14 -1.09
N LYS A 187 17.10 -0.22 -1.19
CA LYS A 187 17.80 -0.93 -2.28
C LYS A 187 17.43 -2.40 -2.32
N LEU A 188 17.46 -3.09 -1.19
CA LEU A 188 17.10 -4.51 -1.11
C LEU A 188 15.65 -4.75 -1.57
N GLN A 189 14.71 -3.93 -1.12
CA GLN A 189 13.31 -4.03 -1.54
C GLN A 189 13.14 -3.75 -3.03
N TYR A 190 13.88 -2.78 -3.58
CA TYR A 190 13.88 -2.49 -5.02
C TYR A 190 14.39 -3.68 -5.83
N ILE A 191 15.52 -4.29 -5.45
CA ILE A 191 16.09 -5.47 -6.09
C ILE A 191 15.09 -6.64 -6.05
N LYS A 192 14.46 -6.88 -4.89
CA LYS A 192 13.42 -7.93 -4.76
C LYS A 192 12.23 -7.66 -5.68
N ALA A 193 11.77 -6.42 -5.78
CA ALA A 193 10.66 -6.06 -6.66
C ALA A 193 11.02 -6.19 -8.15
N LYS A 194 12.26 -5.80 -8.52
CA LYS A 194 12.75 -5.81 -9.89
C LYS A 194 12.97 -7.22 -10.43
N PHE A 195 13.68 -8.05 -9.68
CA PHE A 195 14.18 -9.32 -10.18
C PHE A 195 13.38 -10.54 -9.70
N TYR A 196 12.65 -10.41 -8.59
CA TYR A 196 11.89 -11.52 -7.99
C TYR A 196 10.37 -11.27 -7.94
N GLY A 197 9.88 -10.18 -8.51
CA GLY A 197 8.44 -9.89 -8.59
C GLY A 197 7.77 -9.52 -7.26
N SER A 198 8.56 -9.27 -6.21
CA SER A 198 8.04 -8.85 -4.90
C SER A 198 7.35 -7.48 -4.97
N LYS A 199 6.51 -7.16 -4.00
CA LYS A 199 5.93 -5.83 -3.84
C LYS A 199 7.00 -4.85 -3.36
N TYR A 200 6.99 -3.62 -3.86
CA TYR A 200 7.77 -2.50 -3.34
C TYR A 200 6.84 -1.57 -2.56
N ASP A 201 7.10 -1.39 -1.27
CA ASP A 201 6.38 -0.38 -0.48
C ASP A 201 6.97 1.01 -0.75
N GLY A 202 6.17 1.91 -1.31
CA GLY A 202 6.58 3.29 -1.62
C GLY A 202 7.14 4.05 -0.41
N LYS A 203 6.75 3.68 0.80
CA LYS A 203 7.30 4.27 2.04
C LYS A 203 8.81 4.06 2.19
N ASN A 204 9.38 3.03 1.56
CA ASN A 204 10.83 2.80 1.56
C ASN A 204 11.61 3.95 0.92
N SER A 205 10.94 4.76 0.11
CA SER A 205 11.54 5.93 -0.56
C SER A 205 11.53 7.19 0.28
N TYR A 206 10.79 7.23 1.40
CA TYR A 206 10.68 8.42 2.26
C TYR A 206 12.02 8.86 2.85
N ILE A 207 12.99 7.95 2.98
CA ILE A 207 14.35 8.31 3.40
C ILE A 207 15.05 9.24 2.40
N PHE A 208 14.65 9.21 1.12
CA PHE A 208 15.17 10.11 0.09
C PHE A 208 14.38 11.41 -0.03
N THR A 209 13.15 11.43 0.45
CA THR A 209 12.18 12.52 0.35
C THR A 209 11.53 12.84 1.69
N PRO A 210 12.30 13.05 2.77
CA PRO A 210 11.77 13.25 4.12
C PRO A 210 10.87 14.50 4.25
N GLN A 211 11.00 15.45 3.32
CA GLN A 211 10.18 16.66 3.27
C GLN A 211 8.69 16.38 3.05
N GLN A 212 8.32 15.16 2.61
CA GLN A 212 6.93 14.72 2.58
C GLN A 212 6.27 14.79 3.96
N TYR A 213 7.05 14.60 5.03
CA TYR A 213 6.55 14.70 6.40
C TYR A 213 6.14 16.13 6.81
N MET A 214 6.61 17.14 6.07
CA MET A 214 6.24 18.55 6.27
C MET A 214 4.96 18.94 5.50
N CYS A 215 4.58 18.17 4.49
CA CYS A 215 3.40 18.44 3.67
C CYS A 215 2.12 18.06 4.42
N ARG A 216 1.02 18.75 4.14
CA ARG A 216 -0.25 18.59 4.84
C ARG A 216 -1.44 18.61 3.89
N SER A 217 -2.54 17.98 4.30
CA SER A 217 -3.83 18.18 3.64
C SER A 217 -4.37 19.57 3.90
N ARG A 218 -5.37 20.01 3.11
CA ARG A 218 -5.99 21.35 3.22
C ARG A 218 -6.43 21.72 4.63
N LYS A 219 -6.95 20.76 5.39
CA LYS A 219 -7.49 20.97 6.75
C LYS A 219 -6.65 20.31 7.85
N GLY A 220 -5.62 19.57 7.46
CA GLY A 220 -4.79 18.80 8.40
C GLY A 220 -3.52 19.50 8.82
N SER A 221 -2.87 18.95 9.83
CA SER A 221 -1.50 19.24 10.20
C SER A 221 -0.56 18.33 9.42
N SER A 222 0.70 18.74 9.22
CA SER A 222 1.71 17.81 8.71
C SER A 222 2.02 16.70 9.72
N TYR A 223 2.63 15.63 9.27
CA TYR A 223 3.14 14.60 10.19
C TYR A 223 4.13 15.19 11.19
N TYR A 224 5.00 16.07 10.68
CA TYR A 224 6.00 16.72 11.51
C TYR A 224 5.39 17.63 12.58
N ASP A 225 4.41 18.49 12.23
CA ASP A 225 3.70 19.35 13.18
C ASP A 225 3.06 18.52 14.31
N GLN A 226 2.51 17.37 13.98
CA GLN A 226 1.89 16.49 14.97
C GLN A 226 2.90 15.82 15.89
N MET A 227 4.03 15.36 15.34
CA MET A 227 5.12 14.84 16.17
C MET A 227 5.60 15.92 17.17
N GLN A 228 5.79 17.15 16.70
CA GLN A 228 6.20 18.27 17.56
C GLN A 228 5.14 18.56 18.64
N SER A 229 3.86 18.52 18.28
CA SER A 229 2.76 18.70 19.25
C SER A 229 2.77 17.63 20.35
N ILE A 230 3.03 16.37 19.99
CA ILE A 230 3.10 15.26 20.96
C ILE A 230 4.32 15.41 21.87
N ILE A 231 5.48 15.75 21.31
CA ILE A 231 6.72 16.00 22.06
C ILE A 231 6.48 17.13 23.07
N ALA A 232 5.75 18.17 22.70
CA ALA A 232 5.38 19.29 23.57
C ALA A 232 4.30 18.96 24.62
N GLY A 233 3.80 17.73 24.66
CA GLY A 233 2.79 17.29 25.63
C GLY A 233 1.33 17.40 25.17
N GLY A 234 1.09 17.69 23.90
CA GLY A 234 -0.26 17.73 23.32
C GLY A 234 -0.95 16.36 23.26
N ASN A 235 -2.29 16.36 23.31
CA ASN A 235 -3.12 15.13 23.37
C ASN A 235 -3.44 14.51 21.98
N ALA A 236 -3.05 15.15 20.89
CA ALA A 236 -3.48 14.75 19.54
C ALA A 236 -3.06 13.33 19.12
N GLY A 237 -2.06 12.76 19.79
CA GLY A 237 -1.53 11.43 19.47
C GLY A 237 -2.00 10.29 20.36
N VAL A 238 -2.53 10.58 21.53
CA VAL A 238 -2.82 9.57 22.57
C VAL A 238 -3.93 8.59 22.10
N ALA A 239 -4.98 9.08 21.47
CA ALA A 239 -6.09 8.22 21.02
C ALA A 239 -5.67 7.21 19.94
N GLY A 240 -4.83 7.63 19.01
CA GLY A 240 -4.37 6.74 17.95
C GLY A 240 -3.30 5.76 18.45
N PHE A 241 -2.44 6.15 19.39
CA PHE A 241 -1.48 5.26 20.04
C PHE A 241 -2.20 4.16 20.85
N ARG A 242 -3.26 4.52 21.56
CA ARG A 242 -4.14 3.53 22.22
C ARG A 242 -4.72 2.50 21.23
N THR A 243 -5.02 2.91 20.01
CA THR A 243 -5.52 1.98 18.99
C THR A 243 -4.41 1.02 18.52
N MET A 244 -3.19 1.51 18.35
CA MET A 244 -2.05 0.66 17.95
C MET A 244 -1.61 -0.31 19.06
N THR A 245 -1.58 0.15 20.29
CA THR A 245 -1.18 -0.70 21.45
C THR A 245 -2.27 -1.70 21.83
N ARG A 246 -3.56 -1.35 21.65
CA ARG A 246 -4.68 -2.27 21.88
C ARG A 246 -4.64 -3.48 20.96
N ASP A 247 -4.21 -3.30 19.72
CA ASP A 247 -4.22 -4.35 18.71
C ASP A 247 -2.87 -5.11 18.64
N GLY A 248 -1.95 -4.89 19.62
CA GLY A 248 -0.65 -5.58 19.73
C GLY A 248 0.34 -5.28 18.58
N ASN A 249 -0.02 -4.43 17.65
CA ASN A 249 0.70 -4.22 16.40
C ASN A 249 1.62 -2.99 16.47
N LEU A 250 2.68 -3.06 17.28
CA LEU A 250 3.75 -2.06 17.33
C LEU A 250 4.51 -1.92 15.99
N ASN A 251 4.41 -2.92 15.10
CA ASN A 251 5.03 -2.94 13.77
C ASN A 251 4.33 -2.07 12.72
N GLY A 252 3.19 -1.45 13.01
CA GLY A 252 2.65 -0.39 12.18
C GLY A 252 3.59 0.80 12.22
N SER A 253 4.34 1.07 11.11
CA SER A 253 5.22 2.23 11.04
C SER A 253 4.54 3.46 11.65
N ILE A 254 5.26 4.25 12.47
CA ILE A 254 4.77 5.53 13.01
C ILE A 254 4.10 6.38 11.93
N GLY A 255 4.64 6.38 10.69
CA GLY A 255 4.01 7.05 9.55
C GLY A 255 2.60 6.53 9.21
N SER A 256 2.29 5.25 9.45
CA SER A 256 0.92 4.72 9.26
C SER A 256 -0.03 5.19 10.35
N TYR A 257 0.46 5.22 11.56
CA TYR A 257 -0.24 5.75 12.73
C TYR A 257 -0.62 7.22 12.54
N TYR A 258 0.33 8.06 12.16
CA TYR A 258 0.07 9.48 11.92
C TYR A 258 -0.87 9.72 10.74
N ARG A 259 -0.85 8.88 9.73
CA ARG A 259 -1.81 8.98 8.62
C ARG A 259 -3.25 8.79 9.08
N VAL A 260 -3.49 7.87 10.01
CA VAL A 260 -4.83 7.62 10.56
C VAL A 260 -5.22 8.69 11.58
N ALA A 261 -4.31 9.10 12.47
CA ALA A 261 -4.57 10.05 13.53
C ALA A 261 -4.65 11.51 13.03
N ALA A 262 -3.90 11.84 11.99
CA ALA A 262 -3.78 13.21 11.45
C ALA A 262 -4.74 13.52 10.31
N GLY A 263 -5.51 12.57 9.84
CA GLY A 263 -6.47 12.79 8.77
C GLY A 263 -5.85 13.18 7.43
N ALA A 264 -4.68 12.63 7.11
CA ALA A 264 -3.98 12.67 5.83
C ALA A 264 -2.81 13.67 5.71
N GLY A 265 -1.61 13.11 5.76
CA GLY A 265 -0.45 13.70 5.06
C GLY A 265 -0.57 13.47 3.54
N THR A 266 0.25 14.16 2.76
CA THR A 266 0.38 13.92 1.33
C THR A 266 0.88 12.49 1.09
N ALA A 267 0.34 11.82 0.09
CA ALA A 267 0.76 10.49 -0.28
C ALA A 267 1.56 10.56 -1.60
N ASP A 268 2.69 9.85 -1.65
CA ASP A 268 3.35 9.62 -2.93
C ASP A 268 2.50 8.65 -3.78
N PHE A 269 2.60 8.80 -5.10
CA PHE A 269 1.93 7.87 -6.01
C PHE A 269 2.51 6.46 -5.84
N PRO A 270 1.68 5.42 -5.61
CA PRO A 270 2.19 4.08 -5.31
C PRO A 270 3.04 3.51 -6.46
N PRO A 271 4.32 3.17 -6.25
CA PRO A 271 5.21 2.69 -7.31
C PRO A 271 4.70 1.44 -8.03
N MET A 272 4.05 0.53 -7.32
CA MET A 272 3.51 -0.68 -7.91
C MET A 272 2.31 -0.41 -8.83
N VAL A 273 1.47 0.57 -8.51
CA VAL A 273 0.38 1.02 -9.38
C VAL A 273 0.96 1.67 -10.64
N ALA A 274 1.98 2.53 -10.47
CA ALA A 274 2.68 3.12 -11.60
C ALA A 274 3.31 2.06 -12.51
N ARG A 275 3.97 1.04 -11.93
CA ARG A 275 4.51 -0.10 -12.69
C ARG A 275 3.44 -0.79 -13.54
N GLU A 276 2.27 -1.06 -12.97
CA GLU A 276 1.18 -1.73 -13.71
C GLU A 276 0.60 -0.83 -14.82
N ILE A 277 0.51 0.49 -14.61
CA ILE A 277 0.10 1.42 -15.67
C ILE A 277 1.13 1.40 -16.81
N PHE A 278 2.42 1.47 -16.53
CA PHE A 278 3.45 1.36 -17.57
C PHE A 278 3.38 0.01 -18.30
N LYS A 279 3.24 -1.12 -17.59
CA LYS A 279 3.14 -2.44 -18.22
C LYS A 279 1.95 -2.59 -19.14
N ASN A 280 0.83 -1.94 -18.82
CA ASN A 280 -0.40 -2.08 -19.60
C ASN A 280 -0.49 -1.11 -20.80
N TYR A 281 0.14 0.07 -20.71
CA TYR A 281 -0.10 1.17 -21.66
C TYR A 281 1.16 1.70 -22.33
N TYR A 282 2.34 1.48 -21.79
CA TYR A 282 3.60 1.89 -22.40
C TYR A 282 4.11 0.78 -23.35
N HIS A 283 4.40 1.15 -24.59
CA HIS A 283 4.82 0.21 -25.64
C HIS A 283 6.25 0.47 -26.14
N GLY A 284 7.00 1.29 -25.46
CA GLY A 284 8.37 1.63 -25.80
C GLY A 284 8.58 3.13 -26.04
N GLY A 285 9.86 3.53 -26.16
CA GLY A 285 10.26 4.89 -26.45
C GLY A 285 10.39 5.80 -25.23
N ARG A 286 10.08 7.06 -25.41
CA ARG A 286 10.35 8.15 -24.46
C ARG A 286 9.11 8.53 -23.70
N VAL A 287 9.21 8.56 -22.36
CA VAL A 287 8.10 8.88 -21.43
C VAL A 287 8.25 10.30 -20.89
N LEU A 288 7.14 11.03 -20.81
CA LEU A 288 7.02 12.31 -20.14
C LEU A 288 6.17 12.18 -18.86
N ASP A 289 6.70 12.63 -17.73
CA ASP A 289 5.93 12.87 -16.49
C ASP A 289 5.91 14.36 -16.14
N PRO A 290 4.84 15.07 -16.46
CA PRO A 290 4.73 16.50 -16.24
C PRO A 290 4.80 16.97 -14.78
N CYS A 291 4.58 16.09 -13.81
CA CYS A 291 4.61 16.40 -12.38
C CYS A 291 5.19 15.22 -11.62
N HIS A 292 6.52 14.99 -11.69
CA HIS A 292 7.12 13.76 -11.14
C HIS A 292 6.93 13.59 -9.62
N GLY A 293 6.64 14.67 -8.90
CA GLY A 293 6.38 14.66 -7.46
C GLY A 293 7.52 14.05 -6.65
N TRP A 294 7.21 13.14 -5.75
CA TRP A 294 8.16 12.50 -4.83
C TRP A 294 8.85 11.25 -5.38
N GLY A 295 8.60 10.87 -6.63
CA GLY A 295 9.35 9.83 -7.32
C GLY A 295 8.70 8.46 -7.39
N GLY A 296 7.51 8.26 -6.85
CA GLY A 296 6.83 6.96 -6.91
C GLY A 296 6.59 6.49 -8.36
N ARG A 297 6.28 7.40 -9.29
CA ARG A 297 6.13 7.08 -10.71
C ARG A 297 7.45 6.78 -11.39
N LEU A 298 8.54 7.46 -11.02
CA LEU A 298 9.89 7.12 -11.50
C LEU A 298 10.28 5.69 -11.07
N ILE A 299 10.04 5.33 -9.80
CA ILE A 299 10.29 3.96 -9.33
C ILE A 299 9.47 2.96 -10.13
N GLY A 300 8.19 3.26 -10.36
CA GLY A 300 7.32 2.43 -11.21
C GLY A 300 7.83 2.27 -12.64
N ALA A 301 8.33 3.35 -13.25
CA ALA A 301 8.95 3.35 -14.58
C ALA A 301 10.20 2.45 -14.63
N MET A 302 11.10 2.60 -13.66
CA MET A 302 12.31 1.76 -13.54
C MET A 302 11.97 0.28 -13.28
N LEU A 303 10.93 -0.02 -12.51
CA LEU A 303 10.44 -1.38 -12.28
C LEU A 303 9.77 -1.99 -13.51
N ALA A 304 9.26 -1.17 -14.42
CA ALA A 304 8.59 -1.58 -15.66
C ALA A 304 9.51 -1.57 -16.90
N ASP A 305 10.81 -1.36 -16.72
CA ASP A 305 11.80 -1.31 -17.81
C ASP A 305 11.49 -0.24 -18.87
N VAL A 306 11.01 0.94 -18.45
CA VAL A 306 10.84 2.10 -19.32
C VAL A 306 12.21 2.50 -19.90
N GLN A 307 12.28 2.72 -21.22
CA GLN A 307 13.54 3.00 -21.89
C GLN A 307 14.12 4.37 -21.54
N GLU A 308 13.28 5.42 -21.60
CA GLU A 308 13.67 6.78 -21.25
C GLU A 308 12.51 7.48 -20.50
N TYR A 309 12.83 8.08 -19.36
CA TYR A 309 11.88 8.80 -18.51
C TYR A 309 12.35 10.25 -18.35
N VAL A 310 11.46 11.19 -18.68
CA VAL A 310 11.65 12.63 -18.47
C VAL A 310 10.64 13.10 -17.45
N GLY A 311 11.09 13.48 -16.27
CA GLY A 311 10.25 13.98 -15.19
C GLY A 311 10.45 15.49 -14.97
N VAL A 312 9.34 16.21 -14.77
CA VAL A 312 9.33 17.65 -14.51
C VAL A 312 8.66 17.92 -13.17
N ASP A 313 9.23 18.78 -12.36
CA ASP A 313 8.61 19.27 -11.12
C ASP A 313 9.27 20.61 -10.72
N PRO A 314 8.51 21.64 -10.30
CA PRO A 314 9.07 22.93 -9.90
C PRO A 314 9.76 22.91 -8.54
N SER A 315 9.46 21.93 -7.68
CA SER A 315 9.98 21.86 -6.32
C SER A 315 11.46 21.44 -6.29
N PRO A 316 12.39 22.32 -5.90
CA PRO A 316 13.81 21.95 -5.80
C PRO A 316 14.02 20.79 -4.80
N VAL A 317 13.20 20.73 -3.78
CA VAL A 317 13.27 19.73 -2.70
C VAL A 317 12.81 18.36 -3.19
N ALA A 318 11.65 18.30 -3.87
CA ALA A 318 11.18 17.07 -4.49
C ALA A 318 12.18 16.58 -5.56
N HIS A 319 12.64 17.49 -6.41
CA HIS A 319 13.63 17.19 -7.45
C HIS A 319 14.91 16.58 -6.85
N ALA A 320 15.51 17.20 -5.82
CA ALA A 320 16.69 16.66 -5.15
C ALA A 320 16.44 15.26 -4.54
N GLY A 321 15.26 15.03 -3.98
CA GLY A 321 14.85 13.72 -3.47
C GLY A 321 14.78 12.65 -4.56
N VAL A 322 14.18 12.99 -5.69
CA VAL A 322 14.03 12.07 -6.84
C VAL A 322 15.37 11.78 -7.51
N VAL A 323 16.28 12.74 -7.56
CA VAL A 323 17.70 12.50 -8.00
C VAL A 323 18.35 11.44 -7.10
N ARG A 324 18.19 11.54 -5.77
CA ARG A 324 18.74 10.54 -4.84
C ARG A 324 18.10 9.15 -5.00
N ILE A 325 16.81 9.07 -5.28
CA ILE A 325 16.13 7.80 -5.62
C ILE A 325 16.78 7.19 -6.86
N TYR A 326 16.95 7.96 -7.93
CA TYR A 326 17.59 7.48 -9.14
C TYR A 326 19.01 7.01 -8.87
N ASP A 327 19.83 7.82 -8.19
CA ASP A 327 21.21 7.47 -7.85
C ASP A 327 21.33 6.20 -7.00
N ALA A 328 20.37 5.96 -6.11
CA ALA A 328 20.33 4.76 -5.29
C ALA A 328 20.00 3.49 -6.09
N PHE A 329 19.23 3.60 -7.18
CA PHE A 329 18.71 2.46 -7.91
C PHE A 329 19.30 2.29 -9.32
N LYS A 330 20.05 3.25 -9.87
CA LYS A 330 20.56 3.25 -11.25
C LYS A 330 21.42 2.04 -11.62
N GLU A 331 22.09 1.41 -10.65
CA GLU A 331 22.91 0.21 -10.88
C GLU A 331 22.08 -1.07 -11.11
N TYR A 332 20.77 -1.02 -10.83
CA TYR A 332 19.88 -2.19 -10.90
C TYR A 332 18.85 -2.10 -12.03
N GLN A 333 19.00 -1.13 -12.93
CA GLN A 333 18.02 -0.87 -14.02
C GLN A 333 18.66 -0.08 -15.17
N ASP A 334 18.03 -0.11 -16.36
CA ASP A 334 18.58 0.48 -17.60
C ASP A 334 17.80 1.72 -18.06
N THR A 335 16.79 2.18 -17.35
CA THR A 335 15.99 3.37 -17.69
C THR A 335 16.89 4.61 -17.73
N LYS A 336 16.94 5.31 -18.85
CA LYS A 336 17.58 6.63 -18.94
C LYS A 336 16.66 7.65 -18.30
N VAL A 337 17.17 8.43 -17.34
CA VAL A 337 16.37 9.38 -16.57
C VAL A 337 16.89 10.80 -16.79
N THR A 338 15.97 11.70 -17.13
CA THR A 338 16.20 13.15 -17.17
C THR A 338 15.20 13.82 -16.23
N LEU A 339 15.68 14.58 -15.27
CA LEU A 339 14.84 15.32 -14.32
C LEU A 339 15.04 16.83 -14.53
N ILE A 340 13.93 17.57 -14.55
CA ILE A 340 13.90 19.00 -14.85
C ILE A 340 13.21 19.73 -13.70
N ALA A 341 13.95 20.64 -13.05
CA ALA A 341 13.48 21.42 -11.90
C ALA A 341 12.90 22.75 -12.37
N GLN A 342 11.69 22.73 -12.96
CA GLN A 342 10.96 23.95 -13.35
C GLN A 342 9.45 23.63 -13.48
N PRO A 343 8.58 24.65 -13.48
CA PRO A 343 7.17 24.47 -13.78
C PRO A 343 6.95 23.89 -15.17
N PHE A 344 6.01 22.95 -15.28
CA PHE A 344 5.77 22.28 -16.56
C PHE A 344 5.24 23.21 -17.65
N GLU A 345 4.40 24.19 -17.26
CA GLU A 345 3.85 25.19 -18.17
C GLU A 345 4.91 26.11 -18.81
N ASP A 346 6.09 26.19 -18.19
CA ASP A 346 7.23 26.94 -18.71
C ASP A 346 8.14 26.08 -19.61
N CYS A 347 7.93 24.75 -19.65
CA CYS A 347 8.69 23.86 -20.50
C CYS A 347 8.33 24.00 -21.98
N LYS A 348 9.34 23.91 -22.84
CA LYS A 348 9.16 23.94 -24.30
C LYS A 348 9.54 22.58 -24.89
N TRP A 349 8.55 21.87 -25.39
CA TRP A 349 8.72 20.59 -26.06
C TRP A 349 8.51 20.73 -27.56
N LYS A 350 9.21 19.91 -28.35
CA LYS A 350 8.90 19.73 -29.76
C LYS A 350 7.62 18.92 -29.90
N ASP A 351 6.87 19.17 -30.97
CA ASP A 351 5.71 18.35 -31.30
C ASP A 351 6.14 16.91 -31.60
N GLY A 352 5.48 15.93 -31.01
CA GLY A 352 5.78 14.51 -31.24
C GLY A 352 7.10 14.03 -30.61
N GLU A 353 7.60 14.67 -29.57
CA GLU A 353 8.87 14.32 -28.91
C GLU A 353 8.79 13.05 -28.05
N PHE A 354 7.60 12.69 -27.56
CA PHE A 354 7.40 11.59 -26.63
C PHE A 354 6.44 10.54 -27.18
N ASP A 355 6.65 9.29 -26.75
CA ASP A 355 5.82 8.15 -27.12
C ASP A 355 4.67 7.93 -26.14
N PHE A 356 4.91 8.26 -24.88
CA PHE A 356 3.96 8.06 -23.78
C PHE A 356 4.09 9.17 -22.74
N ALA A 357 2.97 9.51 -22.11
CA ALA A 357 2.99 10.39 -20.94
C ALA A 357 2.19 9.78 -19.81
N PHE A 358 2.69 9.95 -18.59
CA PHE A 358 1.97 9.54 -17.39
C PHE A 358 2.21 10.48 -16.23
N THR A 359 1.13 10.99 -15.62
CA THR A 359 1.23 11.86 -14.45
C THR A 359 0.05 11.72 -13.50
N CYS A 360 0.24 12.19 -12.28
CA CYS A 360 -0.79 12.47 -11.29
C CYS A 360 -0.50 13.89 -10.78
N PRO A 361 -1.18 14.91 -11.33
CA PRO A 361 -0.90 16.30 -10.97
C PRO A 361 -1.47 16.63 -9.59
N PRO A 362 -1.06 17.75 -8.95
CA PRO A 362 -1.73 18.24 -7.75
C PRO A 362 -3.22 18.51 -8.03
N TYR A 363 -4.08 18.25 -7.02
CA TYR A 363 -5.53 18.46 -7.10
C TYR A 363 -5.90 19.85 -6.54
N PHE A 364 -5.29 20.88 -7.10
CA PHE A 364 -5.37 22.27 -6.63
C PHE A 364 -4.84 22.40 -5.20
N ASP A 365 -5.65 22.80 -4.20
CA ASP A 365 -5.24 23.04 -2.83
C ASP A 365 -5.61 21.91 -1.85
N VAL A 366 -5.93 20.72 -2.39
CA VAL A 366 -6.22 19.52 -1.57
C VAL A 366 -5.02 19.15 -0.70
N GLU A 367 -3.83 19.30 -1.24
CA GLU A 367 -2.57 19.12 -0.55
C GLU A 367 -1.78 20.44 -0.54
N LYS A 368 -1.11 20.70 0.58
CA LYS A 368 -0.23 21.85 0.74
C LYS A 368 1.20 21.37 0.80
N TYR A 369 1.91 21.66 -0.26
CA TYR A 369 3.33 21.39 -0.36
C TYR A 369 4.14 22.56 0.22
N GLU A 370 5.21 22.21 0.93
CA GLU A 370 6.20 23.20 1.35
C GLU A 370 7.04 23.64 0.15
N GLY A 371 7.50 24.88 0.18
CA GLY A 371 8.27 25.49 -0.90
C GLY A 371 7.65 26.77 -1.44
N GLU A 372 8.41 27.55 -2.20
CA GLU A 372 7.97 28.86 -2.67
C GLU A 372 7.26 28.81 -4.03
N ASP A 373 7.56 27.82 -4.87
CA ASP A 373 7.05 27.73 -6.23
C ASP A 373 6.12 26.52 -6.43
N THR A 374 4.92 26.61 -5.90
CA THR A 374 3.86 25.61 -6.13
C THR A 374 2.80 26.18 -7.07
N SER A 375 2.11 25.32 -7.83
CA SER A 375 1.06 25.74 -8.76
C SER A 375 -0.04 26.57 -8.08
N THR A 376 -0.39 26.29 -6.83
CA THR A 376 -1.38 27.05 -6.06
C THR A 376 -0.88 28.40 -5.54
N LYS A 377 0.43 28.54 -5.33
CA LYS A 377 1.03 29.87 -5.03
C LYS A 377 1.12 30.74 -6.27
N ARG A 378 1.43 30.15 -7.43
CA ARG A 378 1.42 30.83 -8.71
C ARG A 378 0.00 31.23 -9.13
N TYR A 379 -0.96 30.36 -8.91
CA TYR A 379 -2.35 30.52 -9.35
C TYR A 379 -3.32 30.23 -8.19
N PRO A 380 -3.53 31.20 -7.27
CA PRO A 380 -4.24 30.95 -6.01
C PRO A 380 -5.77 30.80 -6.14
N LYS A 381 -6.35 31.11 -7.29
CA LYS A 381 -7.78 30.93 -7.56
C LYS A 381 -7.99 29.68 -8.43
N PHE A 382 -8.98 28.87 -8.11
CA PHE A 382 -9.24 27.61 -8.82
C PHE A 382 -9.40 27.77 -10.34
N GLU A 383 -10.22 28.74 -10.79
CA GLU A 383 -10.42 28.97 -12.22
C GLU A 383 -9.13 29.44 -12.91
N GLN A 384 -8.35 30.30 -12.26
CA GLN A 384 -7.04 30.72 -12.77
C GLN A 384 -6.07 29.53 -12.85
N TRP A 385 -6.06 28.69 -11.82
CA TRP A 385 -5.24 27.48 -11.80
C TRP A 385 -5.63 26.50 -12.91
N CYS A 386 -6.94 26.33 -13.16
CA CYS A 386 -7.42 25.52 -14.27
C CYS A 386 -6.93 26.04 -15.63
N GLU A 387 -6.97 27.34 -15.86
CA GLU A 387 -6.59 27.92 -17.16
C GLU A 387 -5.07 28.09 -17.32
N SER A 388 -4.33 28.37 -16.24
CA SER A 388 -2.90 28.71 -16.33
C SER A 388 -1.96 27.54 -16.00
N PHE A 389 -2.46 26.45 -15.37
CA PHE A 389 -1.69 25.25 -15.06
C PHE A 389 -2.33 24.00 -15.64
N TYR A 390 -3.60 23.70 -15.30
CA TYR A 390 -4.20 22.40 -15.63
C TYR A 390 -4.46 22.23 -17.13
N ARG A 391 -4.96 23.26 -17.80
CA ARG A 391 -5.13 23.27 -19.26
C ARG A 391 -3.79 23.19 -20.00
N PRO A 392 -2.77 24.03 -19.72
CA PRO A 392 -1.44 23.87 -20.31
C PRO A 392 -0.81 22.50 -20.04
N LEU A 393 -0.98 21.93 -18.86
CA LEU A 393 -0.49 20.59 -18.55
C LEU A 393 -1.06 19.56 -19.52
N ILE A 394 -2.36 19.55 -19.76
CA ILE A 394 -3.00 18.61 -20.69
C ILE A 394 -2.61 18.91 -22.14
N VAL A 395 -2.79 20.16 -22.59
CA VAL A 395 -2.60 20.53 -24.01
C VAL A 395 -1.13 20.43 -24.44
N ASN A 396 -0.19 20.91 -23.61
CA ASN A 396 1.23 20.82 -23.94
C ASN A 396 1.75 19.37 -23.91
N THR A 397 1.24 18.53 -22.98
CA THR A 397 1.56 17.10 -22.96
C THR A 397 1.07 16.44 -24.24
N MET A 398 -0.19 16.66 -24.63
CA MET A 398 -0.75 16.08 -25.86
C MET A 398 -0.04 16.56 -27.12
N ARG A 399 0.37 17.84 -27.20
CA ARG A 399 1.18 18.35 -28.30
C ARG A 399 2.55 17.68 -28.37
N ALA A 400 3.20 17.48 -27.20
CA ALA A 400 4.52 16.86 -27.12
C ALA A 400 4.49 15.35 -27.40
N LEU A 401 3.33 14.69 -27.38
CA LEU A 401 3.18 13.29 -27.76
C LEU A 401 3.14 13.12 -29.27
N LYS A 402 3.67 11.98 -29.76
CA LYS A 402 3.47 11.50 -31.11
C LYS A 402 1.98 11.29 -31.42
N ASP A 403 1.60 11.13 -32.68
CA ASP A 403 0.19 11.02 -33.06
C ASP A 403 -0.46 9.75 -32.51
N ASP A 404 0.27 8.65 -32.38
CA ASP A 404 -0.13 7.39 -31.76
C ASP A 404 0.17 7.32 -30.24
N GLY A 405 0.76 8.36 -29.67
CA GLY A 405 1.13 8.44 -28.27
C GLY A 405 -0.08 8.45 -27.33
N LEU A 406 0.11 7.92 -26.12
CA LEU A 406 -0.92 7.87 -25.09
C LEU A 406 -0.55 8.78 -23.92
N PHE A 407 -1.55 9.50 -23.41
CA PHE A 407 -1.44 10.22 -22.14
C PHE A 407 -2.32 9.57 -21.08
N CYS A 408 -1.69 8.95 -20.10
CA CYS A 408 -2.31 8.44 -18.88
C CYS A 408 -2.25 9.52 -17.79
N ILE A 409 -3.38 9.95 -17.27
CA ILE A 409 -3.44 10.91 -16.17
C ILE A 409 -4.38 10.39 -15.08
N VAL A 410 -3.88 10.37 -13.84
CA VAL A 410 -4.70 10.00 -12.68
C VAL A 410 -5.19 11.26 -12.00
N VAL A 411 -6.51 11.37 -11.83
CA VAL A 411 -7.17 12.54 -11.26
C VAL A 411 -8.26 12.11 -10.29
N GLY A 412 -8.31 12.77 -9.13
CA GLY A 412 -9.41 12.69 -8.18
C GLY A 412 -10.32 13.92 -8.27
N SER A 413 -11.61 13.77 -8.02
CA SER A 413 -12.59 14.86 -8.07
C SER A 413 -13.35 15.10 -6.77
N GLN A 414 -12.77 14.70 -5.65
CA GLN A 414 -13.44 14.73 -4.34
C GLN A 414 -13.84 16.14 -3.85
N LEU A 415 -13.03 17.16 -4.14
CA LEU A 415 -13.25 18.54 -3.70
C LEU A 415 -13.42 19.53 -4.85
N TYR A 416 -12.86 19.23 -6.00
CA TYR A 416 -12.87 20.06 -7.19
C TYR A 416 -13.29 19.26 -8.41
N PRO A 417 -14.06 19.81 -9.37
CA PRO A 417 -14.56 19.07 -10.54
C PRO A 417 -13.45 18.90 -11.60
N LEU A 418 -12.31 18.33 -11.22
CA LEU A 418 -11.14 18.16 -12.10
C LEU A 418 -11.42 17.19 -13.25
N ASN A 419 -12.22 16.15 -13.01
CA ASN A 419 -12.63 15.20 -14.04
C ASN A 419 -13.47 15.90 -15.12
N ASP A 420 -14.40 16.77 -14.74
CA ASP A 420 -15.21 17.52 -15.68
C ASP A 420 -14.37 18.53 -16.48
N ARG A 421 -13.43 19.20 -15.81
CA ARG A 421 -12.48 20.10 -16.47
C ARG A 421 -11.58 19.38 -17.46
N LEU A 422 -11.10 18.19 -17.13
CA LEU A 422 -10.32 17.35 -18.04
C LEU A 422 -11.14 17.00 -19.28
N ASN A 423 -12.35 16.50 -19.10
CA ASN A 423 -13.25 16.15 -20.21
C ASN A 423 -13.57 17.38 -21.10
N GLN A 424 -13.83 18.55 -20.50
CA GLN A 424 -14.05 19.79 -21.22
C GLN A 424 -12.82 20.18 -22.07
N ILE A 425 -11.63 20.19 -21.46
CA ILE A 425 -10.38 20.54 -22.16
C ILE A 425 -10.13 19.58 -23.32
N CYS A 426 -10.34 18.27 -23.12
CA CYS A 426 -10.17 17.26 -24.17
C CYS A 426 -11.18 17.46 -25.32
N ALA A 427 -12.45 17.71 -25.00
CA ALA A 427 -13.47 17.97 -26.02
C ALA A 427 -13.18 19.22 -26.85
N GLU A 428 -12.77 20.32 -26.23
CA GLU A 428 -12.40 21.58 -26.90
C GLU A 428 -11.21 21.43 -27.86
N ASN A 429 -10.31 20.45 -27.60
CA ASN A 429 -9.11 20.17 -28.40
C ASN A 429 -9.26 18.95 -29.31
N GLY A 430 -10.43 18.32 -29.35
CA GLY A 430 -10.68 17.15 -30.22
C GLY A 430 -9.96 15.87 -29.77
N TYR A 431 -9.59 15.74 -28.47
CA TYR A 431 -8.96 14.54 -27.97
C TYR A 431 -10.00 13.47 -27.60
N LYS A 432 -9.66 12.20 -27.82
CA LYS A 432 -10.45 11.06 -27.33
C LYS A 432 -10.03 10.70 -25.91
N VAL A 433 -11.03 10.49 -25.05
CA VAL A 433 -10.82 10.16 -23.62
C VAL A 433 -11.54 8.86 -23.29
N SER A 434 -10.87 7.96 -22.60
CA SER A 434 -11.48 6.83 -21.90
C SER A 434 -11.12 6.90 -20.41
N LYS A 435 -12.08 6.54 -19.54
CA LYS A 435 -11.94 6.55 -18.09
C LYS A 435 -11.92 5.12 -17.56
N ILE A 436 -11.03 4.86 -16.63
CA ILE A 436 -10.96 3.63 -15.85
C ILE A 436 -11.00 4.02 -14.39
N ASP A 437 -11.99 3.53 -13.66
CA ASP A 437 -12.07 3.75 -12.21
C ASP A 437 -11.02 2.86 -11.54
N MET A 438 -10.03 3.52 -10.94
CA MET A 438 -8.98 2.84 -10.21
C MET A 438 -9.46 2.62 -8.77
N GLN A 439 -9.73 1.38 -8.41
CA GLN A 439 -9.76 1.00 -7.01
C GLN A 439 -8.31 1.05 -6.50
N ILE A 440 -7.89 2.19 -5.97
CA ILE A 440 -6.63 2.27 -5.26
C ILE A 440 -6.81 1.40 -4.02
N ILE A 441 -6.09 0.28 -3.99
CA ILE A 441 -6.01 -0.59 -2.84
C ILE A 441 -5.28 0.20 -1.74
N THR A 442 -6.03 1.03 -1.02
CA THR A 442 -5.57 1.57 0.24
C THR A 442 -5.70 0.45 1.25
N LYS A 443 -4.57 0.05 1.83
CA LYS A 443 -4.39 -0.87 2.95
C LYS A 443 -5.65 -1.61 3.42
N GLY A 444 -5.69 -2.91 3.20
CA GLY A 444 -6.50 -3.82 3.98
C GLY A 444 -7.82 -4.26 3.38
N GLY A 445 -8.02 -4.22 2.09
CA GLY A 445 -9.16 -4.85 1.45
C GLY A 445 -9.92 -3.96 0.48
N LEU A 446 -10.56 -4.61 -0.48
CA LEU A 446 -11.61 -4.07 -1.31
C LEU A 446 -12.75 -3.59 -0.38
N HIS A 447 -12.84 -2.30 -0.15
CA HIS A 447 -14.08 -1.72 0.36
C HIS A 447 -14.95 -1.39 -0.85
N ASP A 448 -16.00 -2.18 -1.06
CA ASP A 448 -17.18 -1.77 -1.82
C ASP A 448 -17.81 -0.58 -1.04
N THR A 449 -17.41 0.61 -1.40
CA THR A 449 -18.16 1.81 -1.06
C THR A 449 -18.65 2.39 -2.37
N GLU A 450 -19.94 2.52 -2.54
CA GLU A 450 -20.61 3.33 -3.57
C GLU A 450 -20.28 4.83 -3.43
N ASP A 451 -19.09 5.17 -2.97
CA ASP A 451 -18.66 6.54 -2.76
C ASP A 451 -17.81 7.01 -3.93
N ASP A 452 -18.16 8.15 -4.50
CA ASP A 452 -17.46 8.94 -5.53
C ASP A 452 -16.00 9.38 -5.17
N LYS A 453 -15.33 8.67 -4.27
CA LYS A 453 -14.01 8.96 -3.71
C LYS A 453 -12.87 8.20 -4.38
N ILE A 454 -13.06 7.69 -5.57
CA ILE A 454 -12.07 6.89 -6.29
C ILE A 454 -11.34 7.80 -7.28
N ASP A 455 -10.00 7.84 -7.19
CA ASP A 455 -9.18 8.42 -8.24
C ASP A 455 -9.38 7.61 -9.53
N SER A 456 -9.49 8.33 -10.65
CA SER A 456 -9.73 7.73 -11.95
C SER A 456 -8.51 7.88 -12.84
N LEU A 457 -8.19 6.83 -13.60
CA LEU A 457 -7.22 6.88 -14.68
C LEU A 457 -7.93 7.29 -15.98
N PHE A 458 -7.51 8.41 -16.53
CA PHE A 458 -7.93 8.84 -17.85
C PHE A 458 -6.84 8.51 -18.86
N ILE A 459 -7.23 7.93 -20.00
CA ILE A 459 -6.36 7.65 -21.13
C ILE A 459 -6.80 8.57 -22.26
N ILE A 460 -5.91 9.47 -22.67
CA ILE A 460 -6.16 10.51 -23.66
C ILE A 460 -5.34 10.20 -24.92
N LYS A 461 -5.98 10.35 -26.09
CA LYS A 461 -5.39 10.13 -27.42
C LYS A 461 -5.70 11.31 -28.34
N LYS A 462 -4.82 11.57 -29.29
CA LYS A 462 -5.16 12.37 -30.48
C LYS A 462 -6.22 11.66 -31.31
N GLN A 463 -7.02 12.41 -32.08
CA GLN A 463 -8.02 11.83 -33.00
C GLN A 463 -7.36 11.27 -34.24
#